data_159bf31c345380cd2aed22681ff5a32d
#
_entry.id   159bf31c345380cd2aed22681ff5a32d
#
_cell.length_a   1.000
_cell.length_b   1.000
_cell.length_c   1.000
_cell.angle_alpha   90.00
_cell.angle_beta   90.00
_cell.angle_gamma   90.00
#
_symmetry.space_group_name_H-M   'P 1'
#
loop_
_entity.id
_entity.type
_entity.pdbx_description
1 polymer ?
#
loop_
_entity_poly.entity_id
_entity_poly.type
_entity_poly.pdbx_seq_one_letter_code
_entity_poly.pdbx_strand_id
1 'polypeptide(L)'
;MIGHSEHVIVPLQCEPLALQTTPQILRAIQDIVAVNERLTLDGILLTMYEPNNPASDRVVDYVRRHLPSNIVFDVLIPRTSATADAFAAGQPVVVRTPADAASQAYVNLATLLADRLV
;
A
#
# COMPACT_ATOMS: atom_id res chain seq x y z
N MET A 1 27.76 -12.90 10.03
CA MET A 1 27.28 -11.55 9.73
C MET A 1 25.77 -11.53 9.76
N ILE A 2 25.24 -10.56 10.40
CA ILE A 2 23.82 -10.37 10.41
C ILE A 2 23.41 -9.78 9.06
N GLY A 3 22.62 -10.51 8.31
CA GLY A 3 22.11 -10.02 7.05
C GLY A 3 21.16 -8.84 7.26
N HIS A 4 21.22 -7.88 6.37
CA HIS A 4 20.22 -6.81 6.33
C HIS A 4 18.92 -7.40 5.80
N SER A 5 17.86 -7.26 6.57
CA SER A 5 16.52 -7.59 6.11
C SER A 5 16.00 -6.48 5.22
N GLU A 6 15.51 -6.83 4.05
CA GLU A 6 14.82 -5.90 3.18
C GLU A 6 13.31 -6.11 3.34
N HIS A 7 12.61 -5.01 3.54
CA HIS A 7 11.17 -5.00 3.70
C HIS A 7 10.51 -4.53 2.41
N VAL A 8 9.47 -5.24 2.01
CA VAL A 8 8.74 -4.95 0.77
C VAL A 8 7.30 -4.59 1.09
N ILE A 9 6.86 -3.46 0.58
CA ILE A 9 5.46 -3.06 0.60
C ILE A 9 4.98 -3.03 -0.83
N VAL A 10 3.85 -3.69 -1.10
CA VAL A 10 3.26 -3.74 -2.44
C VAL A 10 2.10 -2.76 -2.51
N PRO A 11 2.25 -1.65 -3.25
CA PRO A 11 1.11 -0.77 -3.48
C PRO A 11 0.18 -1.37 -4.52
N LEU A 12 -1.12 -1.29 -4.26
CA LEU A 12 -2.14 -1.79 -5.13
C LEU A 12 -3.22 -0.73 -5.29
N GLN A 13 -3.42 -0.24 -6.50
CA GLN A 13 -4.43 0.78 -6.75
C GLN A 13 -5.83 0.18 -6.67
N CYS A 14 -6.77 0.92 -6.07
CA CYS A 14 -8.16 0.50 -5.94
C CYS A 14 -8.93 0.68 -7.25
N GLU A 15 -8.47 0.04 -8.31
CA GLU A 15 -9.07 0.05 -9.63
C GLU A 15 -9.51 -1.37 -10.01
N PRO A 16 -10.55 -1.53 -10.85
CA PRO A 16 -11.04 -2.86 -11.24
C PRO A 16 -9.96 -3.77 -11.85
N LEU A 17 -8.96 -3.21 -12.54
CA LEU A 17 -7.85 -3.98 -13.08
C LEU A 17 -7.07 -4.72 -11.99
N ALA A 18 -7.04 -4.19 -10.78
CA ALA A 18 -6.37 -4.83 -9.66
C ALA A 18 -6.95 -6.22 -9.34
N LEU A 19 -8.25 -6.43 -9.60
CA LEU A 19 -8.88 -7.73 -9.39
C LEU A 19 -8.30 -8.82 -10.27
N GLN A 20 -7.82 -8.45 -11.46
CA GLN A 20 -7.23 -9.38 -12.41
C GLN A 20 -5.74 -9.59 -12.17
N THR A 21 -5.03 -8.56 -11.73
CA THR A 21 -3.58 -8.58 -11.62
C THR A 21 -3.08 -8.99 -10.24
N THR A 22 -3.88 -8.81 -9.20
CA THR A 22 -3.49 -9.11 -7.81
C THR A 22 -3.01 -10.54 -7.62
N PRO A 23 -3.71 -11.59 -8.09
CA PRO A 23 -3.25 -12.96 -7.89
C PRO A 23 -1.88 -13.23 -8.51
N GLN A 24 -1.61 -12.65 -9.67
CA GLN A 24 -0.34 -12.83 -10.38
C GLN A 24 0.81 -12.13 -9.64
N ILE A 25 0.58 -10.91 -9.16
CA ILE A 25 1.56 -10.13 -8.41
C ILE A 25 1.90 -10.85 -7.11
N LEU A 26 0.91 -11.33 -6.39
CA LEU A 26 1.12 -12.06 -5.14
C LEU A 26 1.92 -13.32 -5.35
N ARG A 27 1.62 -14.09 -6.40
CA ARG A 27 2.37 -15.30 -6.70
C ARG A 27 3.82 -14.98 -7.00
N ALA A 28 4.08 -13.95 -7.80
CA ALA A 28 5.43 -13.53 -8.12
C ALA A 28 6.21 -13.12 -6.86
N ILE A 29 5.57 -12.39 -5.96
CA ILE A 29 6.18 -11.95 -4.71
C ILE A 29 6.46 -13.15 -3.79
N GLN A 30 5.51 -14.07 -3.67
CA GLN A 30 5.70 -15.28 -2.87
C GLN A 30 6.88 -16.10 -3.38
N ASP A 31 7.03 -16.24 -4.70
CA ASP A 31 8.14 -16.95 -5.31
C ASP A 31 9.48 -16.28 -4.99
N ILE A 32 9.53 -14.96 -5.07
CA ILE A 32 10.75 -14.20 -4.77
C ILE A 32 11.12 -14.32 -3.28
N VAL A 33 10.14 -14.17 -2.39
CA VAL A 33 10.36 -14.27 -0.95
C VAL A 33 10.82 -15.68 -0.56
N ALA A 34 10.30 -16.72 -1.23
CA ALA A 34 10.67 -18.10 -0.94
C ALA A 34 12.14 -18.40 -1.24
N VAL A 35 12.73 -17.72 -2.24
CA VAL A 35 14.14 -17.96 -2.61
C VAL A 35 15.09 -16.92 -2.03
N ASN A 36 14.60 -15.82 -1.50
CA ASN A 36 15.43 -14.78 -0.92
C ASN A 36 15.05 -14.54 0.54
N GLU A 37 15.82 -15.13 1.44
CA GLU A 37 15.58 -15.06 2.88
C GLU A 37 15.71 -13.65 3.47
N ARG A 38 16.31 -12.72 2.72
CA ARG A 38 16.47 -11.33 3.17
C ARG A 38 15.24 -10.49 2.91
N LEU A 39 14.33 -10.95 2.04
CA LEU A 39 13.11 -10.22 1.72
C LEU A 39 11.98 -10.62 2.68
N THR A 40 11.35 -9.63 3.26
CA THR A 40 10.15 -9.81 4.06
C THR A 40 9.03 -9.00 3.43
N LEU A 41 7.91 -9.65 3.16
CA LEU A 41 6.71 -8.95 2.71
C LEU A 41 6.03 -8.34 3.94
N ASP A 42 6.11 -7.02 4.08
CA ASP A 42 5.46 -6.31 5.19
C ASP A 42 3.96 -6.18 4.98
N GLY A 43 3.54 -6.01 3.74
CA GLY A 43 2.14 -5.98 3.45
C GLY A 43 1.80 -5.37 2.10
N ILE A 44 0.51 -5.38 1.84
CA ILE A 44 -0.10 -4.79 0.66
C ILE A 44 -0.81 -3.52 1.09
N LEU A 45 -0.49 -2.42 0.42
CA LEU A 45 -1.05 -1.11 0.69
C LEU A 45 -2.02 -0.74 -0.41
N LEU A 46 -3.29 -0.62 -0.07
CA LEU A 46 -4.31 -0.18 -1.02
C LEU A 46 -4.23 1.34 -1.18
N THR A 47 -4.04 1.78 -2.42
CA THR A 47 -3.86 3.19 -2.77
C THR A 47 -4.93 3.65 -3.74
N MET A 48 -5.00 4.94 -3.95
CA MET A 48 -5.95 5.56 -4.90
C MET A 48 -7.41 5.19 -4.58
N TYR A 49 -7.69 5.04 -3.29
CA TYR A 49 -9.05 4.75 -2.85
C TYR A 49 -9.93 5.98 -3.01
N GLU A 50 -11.08 5.80 -3.64
CA GLU A 50 -12.08 6.86 -3.80
C GLU A 50 -13.27 6.59 -2.88
N PRO A 51 -13.44 7.37 -1.80
CA PRO A 51 -14.64 7.27 -0.96
C PRO A 51 -15.90 7.49 -1.80
N ASN A 52 -16.94 6.75 -1.50
CA ASN A 52 -18.24 6.81 -2.21
C ASN A 52 -18.19 6.29 -3.65
N ASN A 53 -17.11 5.62 -4.04
CA ASN A 53 -17.02 4.96 -5.33
C ASN A 53 -17.20 3.44 -5.13
N PRO A 54 -18.31 2.85 -5.59
CA PRO A 54 -18.54 1.42 -5.42
C PRO A 54 -17.46 0.53 -6.04
N ALA A 55 -16.80 0.98 -7.11
CA ALA A 55 -15.71 0.25 -7.73
C ALA A 55 -14.50 0.13 -6.80
N SER A 56 -14.14 1.22 -6.12
CA SER A 56 -13.07 1.20 -5.12
C SER A 56 -13.40 0.26 -3.95
N ASP A 57 -14.63 0.34 -3.45
CA ASP A 57 -15.06 -0.52 -2.34
C ASP A 57 -15.03 -2.00 -2.71
N ARG A 58 -15.39 -2.34 -3.95
CA ARG A 58 -15.32 -3.72 -4.42
C ARG A 58 -13.88 -4.25 -4.45
N VAL A 59 -12.93 -3.42 -4.85
CA VAL A 59 -11.52 -3.81 -4.84
C VAL A 59 -11.04 -4.05 -3.42
N VAL A 60 -11.35 -3.15 -2.49
CA VAL A 60 -10.98 -3.29 -1.07
C VAL A 60 -11.58 -4.58 -0.50
N ASP A 61 -12.86 -4.83 -0.73
CA ASP A 61 -13.53 -6.02 -0.24
C ASP A 61 -12.92 -7.30 -0.79
N TYR A 62 -12.64 -7.33 -2.10
CA TYR A 62 -12.03 -8.48 -2.75
C TYR A 62 -10.67 -8.79 -2.13
N VAL A 63 -9.82 -7.80 -1.99
CA VAL A 63 -8.47 -7.97 -1.45
C VAL A 63 -8.54 -8.45 0.00
N ARG A 64 -9.40 -7.86 0.81
CA ARG A 64 -9.54 -8.24 2.23
C ARG A 64 -10.12 -9.63 2.43
N ARG A 65 -10.95 -10.11 1.49
CA ARG A 65 -11.53 -11.45 1.58
C ARG A 65 -10.58 -12.55 1.11
N HIS A 66 -9.74 -12.26 0.13
CA HIS A 66 -8.91 -13.29 -0.51
C HIS A 66 -7.49 -13.33 0.01
N LEU A 67 -7.10 -12.38 0.83
CA LEU A 67 -5.76 -12.30 1.41
C LEU A 67 -5.83 -12.37 2.93
N PRO A 68 -4.80 -12.96 3.57
CA PRO A 68 -4.72 -12.94 5.02
C PRO A 68 -4.73 -11.51 5.57
N SER A 69 -5.46 -11.30 6.66
CA SER A 69 -5.61 -9.97 7.25
C SER A 69 -4.30 -9.37 7.75
N ASN A 70 -3.30 -10.22 8.02
CA ASN A 70 -1.99 -9.76 8.50
C ASN A 70 -1.08 -9.25 7.40
N ILE A 71 -1.44 -9.43 6.12
CA ILE A 71 -0.62 -8.93 4.99
C ILE A 71 -1.26 -7.77 4.25
N VAL A 72 -2.45 -7.35 4.63
CA VAL A 72 -3.09 -6.17 4.05
C VAL A 72 -3.16 -5.09 5.11
N PHE A 73 -2.58 -3.94 4.82
CA PHE A 73 -2.64 -2.82 5.76
C PHE A 73 -4.07 -2.31 5.90
N ASP A 74 -4.47 -1.96 7.11
CA ASP A 74 -5.77 -1.35 7.36
C ASP A 74 -5.86 0.07 6.84
N VAL A 75 -4.72 0.73 6.69
CA VAL A 75 -4.66 2.09 6.15
C VAL A 75 -4.97 2.06 4.67
N LEU A 76 -5.91 2.87 4.24
CA LEU A 76 -6.22 3.12 2.83
C LEU A 76 -5.67 4.49 2.44
N ILE A 77 -4.93 4.56 1.34
CA ILE A 77 -4.44 5.84 0.83
C ILE A 77 -5.48 6.39 -0.15
N PRO A 78 -6.16 7.46 0.18
CA PRO A 78 -7.19 8.01 -0.69
C PRO A 78 -6.58 8.72 -1.90
N ARG A 79 -7.34 8.71 -2.99
CA ARG A 79 -7.02 9.50 -4.17
C ARG A 79 -7.41 10.95 -3.90
N THR A 80 -6.43 11.87 -3.97
CA THR A 80 -6.68 13.29 -3.77
C THR A 80 -5.99 14.12 -4.83
N SER A 81 -6.51 15.31 -5.10
CA SER A 81 -5.88 16.25 -6.03
C SER A 81 -4.54 16.75 -5.49
N ALA A 82 -4.37 16.81 -4.17
CA ALA A 82 -3.13 17.24 -3.54
C ALA A 82 -1.95 16.34 -3.93
N THR A 83 -2.17 15.04 -4.09
CA THR A 83 -1.13 14.10 -4.53
C THR A 83 -0.67 14.42 -5.96
N ALA A 84 -1.62 14.68 -6.87
CA ALA A 84 -1.29 15.07 -8.24
C ALA A 84 -0.56 16.41 -8.30
N ASP A 85 -1.00 17.38 -7.51
CA ASP A 85 -0.37 18.70 -7.43
C ASP A 85 1.05 18.61 -6.87
N ALA A 86 1.25 17.78 -5.86
CA ALA A 86 2.57 17.55 -5.29
C ALA A 86 3.52 16.90 -6.30
N PHE A 87 3.03 15.93 -7.06
CA PHE A 87 3.81 15.30 -8.12
C PHE A 87 4.23 16.33 -9.19
N ALA A 88 3.30 17.16 -9.64
CA ALA A 88 3.57 18.20 -10.61
C ALA A 88 4.60 19.23 -10.09
N ALA A 89 4.61 19.49 -8.79
CA ALA A 89 5.56 20.41 -8.16
C ALA A 89 6.90 19.73 -7.80
N GLY A 90 7.02 18.42 -7.98
CA GLY A 90 8.22 17.69 -7.60
C GLY A 90 8.44 17.60 -6.09
N GLN A 91 7.37 17.62 -5.30
CA GLN A 91 7.45 17.58 -3.84
C GLN A 91 6.61 16.44 -3.29
N PRO A 92 7.02 15.81 -2.17
CA PRO A 92 6.16 14.85 -1.48
C PRO A 92 4.87 15.52 -0.97
N VAL A 93 3.75 14.81 -1.10
CA VAL A 93 2.44 15.35 -0.66
C VAL A 93 2.43 15.67 0.83
N VAL A 94 3.12 14.87 1.66
CA VAL A 94 3.21 15.07 3.11
C VAL A 94 3.91 16.37 3.47
N VAL A 95 4.80 16.86 2.62
CA VAL A 95 5.52 18.11 2.81
C VAL A 95 4.71 19.28 2.28
N ARG A 96 4.15 19.13 1.08
CA ARG A 96 3.42 20.22 0.41
C ARG A 96 2.06 20.50 1.05
N THR A 97 1.32 19.45 1.39
CA THR A 97 -0.04 19.56 1.92
C THR A 97 -0.24 18.59 3.08
N PRO A 98 0.36 18.87 4.24
CA PRO A 98 0.33 17.91 5.36
C PRO A 98 -1.07 17.65 5.93
N ALA A 99 -2.01 18.57 5.75
CA ALA A 99 -3.38 18.39 6.23
C ALA A 99 -4.27 17.57 5.29
N ASP A 100 -3.79 17.25 4.08
CA ASP A 100 -4.55 16.45 3.12
C ASP A 100 -4.78 15.03 3.62
N ALA A 101 -5.90 14.42 3.21
CA ALA A 101 -6.25 13.06 3.63
C ALA A 101 -5.19 12.02 3.21
N ALA A 102 -4.60 12.17 2.02
CA ALA A 102 -3.52 11.27 1.60
C ALA A 102 -2.28 11.43 2.48
N SER A 103 -1.91 12.67 2.83
CA SER A 103 -0.78 12.94 3.72
C SER A 103 -1.00 12.32 5.09
N GLN A 104 -2.18 12.46 5.66
CA GLN A 104 -2.53 11.87 6.95
C GLN A 104 -2.48 10.34 6.89
N ALA A 105 -2.96 9.73 5.81
CA ALA A 105 -2.90 8.29 5.63
C ALA A 105 -1.45 7.78 5.58
N TYR A 106 -0.56 8.46 4.88
CA TYR A 106 0.86 8.10 4.84
C TYR A 106 1.53 8.24 6.20
N VAL A 107 1.18 9.27 6.97
CA VAL A 107 1.69 9.44 8.34
C VAL A 107 1.22 8.29 9.22
N ASN A 108 -0.04 7.88 9.11
CA ASN A 108 -0.58 6.75 9.85
C ASN A 108 0.14 5.44 9.48
N LEU A 109 0.41 5.24 8.20
CA LEU A 109 1.18 4.10 7.73
C LEU A 109 2.59 4.10 8.32
N ALA A 110 3.26 5.23 8.31
CA ALA A 110 4.60 5.37 8.88
C ALA A 110 4.62 5.03 10.37
N THR A 111 3.61 5.42 11.11
CA THR A 111 3.46 5.09 12.53
C THR A 111 3.32 3.58 12.73
N LEU A 112 2.47 2.93 11.94
CA LEU A 112 2.31 1.47 11.98
C LEU A 112 3.63 0.74 11.69
N LEU A 113 4.37 1.18 10.68
CA LEU A 113 5.64 0.57 10.31
C LEU A 113 6.69 0.76 11.40
N ALA A 114 6.75 1.95 11.99
CA ALA A 114 7.68 2.22 13.09
C ALA A 114 7.42 1.28 14.28
N ASP A 115 6.16 1.04 14.62
CA ASP A 115 5.79 0.14 15.71
C ASP A 115 6.19 -1.31 15.41
N ARG A 116 6.12 -1.73 14.15
CA ARG A 116 6.51 -3.10 13.75
C ARG A 116 8.02 -3.31 13.75
N LEU A 117 8.78 -2.25 13.48
CA LEU A 117 10.23 -2.35 13.32
C LEU A 117 11.01 -2.18 14.63
N VAL A 118 10.33 -1.83 15.69
CA VAL A 118 10.95 -1.60 17.00
C VAL A 118 11.06 -2.90 17.84
#